data_268069e7b8e7b9a99110aa5481c5bc1a
#
_entry.id   268069e7b8e7b9a99110aa5481c5bc1a
#
_cell.length_a   1.000
_cell.length_b   1.000
_cell.length_c   1.000
_cell.angle_alpha   90.00
_cell.angle_beta   90.00
_cell.angle_gamma   90.00
#
_symmetry.space_group_name_H-M   'P 1'
#
loop_
_entity.id
_entity.type
_entity.pdbx_description
1 polymer ?
#
loop_
_entity_poly.entity_id
_entity_poly.type
_entity_poly.pdbx_seq_one_letter_code
_entity_poly.pdbx_strand_id
1 'polypeptide(L)'
;MKSKIYSSEYMKSSSKGQRWIPAFAMIAFLLAFPVAELILMGKWNERSYTQSQLSYLYSSLWSSDFLTMGAAVAAVTAFLAAVSGFWYLYSPRKVDFYHSLPVKRSALFLHRVLLAVLYYLVPYVIMEFAAVCIGAARGYYSLSIMKKALILLVLHLLMYLLVYFSTVLVIACTGTMLMGALAWVGLFTYSI
;
A
#
# COMPACT_ATOMS: atom_id res chain seq x y z
N MET A 1 24.13 17.80 -19.66
CA MET A 1 23.42 18.68 -18.70
C MET A 1 21.93 18.83 -19.02
N LYS A 2 21.51 19.03 -20.27
CA LYS A 2 20.08 19.12 -20.69
C LYS A 2 19.24 17.86 -20.36
N SER A 3 19.78 16.64 -20.45
CA SER A 3 19.03 15.40 -20.17
C SER A 3 18.60 15.26 -18.70
N LYS A 4 19.37 15.77 -17.74
CA LYS A 4 19.01 15.77 -16.31
C LYS A 4 17.85 16.73 -15.98
N ILE A 5 17.75 17.87 -16.67
CA ILE A 5 16.69 18.86 -16.47
C ILE A 5 15.36 18.30 -16.99
N TYR A 6 15.37 17.72 -18.20
CA TYR A 6 14.17 17.06 -18.76
C TYR A 6 13.67 15.88 -17.91
N SER A 7 14.58 15.08 -17.33
CA SER A 7 14.19 13.99 -16.43
C SER A 7 13.54 14.51 -15.15
N SER A 8 14.03 15.61 -14.58
CA SER A 8 13.50 16.21 -13.34
C SER A 8 12.09 16.80 -13.53
N GLU A 9 11.87 17.56 -14.61
CA GLU A 9 10.54 18.13 -14.91
C GLU A 9 9.52 17.05 -15.26
N TYR A 10 9.92 16.04 -16.01
CA TYR A 10 9.09 14.88 -16.29
C TYR A 10 8.69 14.15 -15.00
N MET A 11 9.63 13.91 -14.09
CA MET A 11 9.39 13.27 -12.81
C MET A 11 8.36 14.05 -11.98
N LYS A 12 8.44 15.38 -11.96
CA LYS A 12 7.45 16.25 -11.32
C LYS A 12 6.08 16.18 -11.99
N SER A 13 6.01 16.12 -13.31
CA SER A 13 4.75 16.01 -14.05
C SER A 13 4.09 14.65 -13.89
N SER A 14 4.86 13.57 -13.94
CA SER A 14 4.37 12.20 -13.78
C SER A 14 3.81 11.95 -12.37
N SER A 15 4.40 12.57 -11.34
CA SER A 15 3.94 12.44 -9.96
C SER A 15 2.62 13.19 -9.66
N LYS A 16 2.26 14.19 -10.47
CA LYS A 16 1.03 14.99 -10.23
C LYS A 16 -0.25 14.16 -10.23
N GLY A 17 -0.35 13.18 -11.13
CA GLY A 17 -1.53 12.29 -11.23
C GLY A 17 -1.65 11.27 -10.10
N GLN A 18 -0.59 11.03 -9.34
CA GLN A 18 -0.55 10.01 -8.28
C GLN A 18 -0.55 10.60 -6.86
N ARG A 19 -0.58 11.92 -6.70
CA ARG A 19 -0.47 12.59 -5.38
C ARG A 19 -1.60 12.28 -4.42
N TRP A 20 -2.75 11.85 -4.91
CA TRP A 20 -3.89 11.45 -4.09
C TRP A 20 -3.68 10.09 -3.42
N ILE A 21 -2.80 9.22 -3.97
CA ILE A 21 -2.56 7.86 -3.46
C ILE A 21 -2.02 7.87 -2.03
N PRO A 22 -0.97 8.64 -1.68
CA PRO A 22 -0.47 8.67 -0.31
C PRO A 22 -1.50 9.25 0.66
N ALA A 23 -2.35 10.18 0.24
CA ALA A 23 -3.44 10.69 1.09
C ALA A 23 -4.50 9.60 1.34
N PHE A 24 -4.88 8.86 0.30
CA PHE A 24 -5.78 7.71 0.44
C PHE A 24 -5.18 6.64 1.34
N ALA A 25 -3.92 6.26 1.11
CA ALA A 25 -3.21 5.28 1.93
C ALA A 25 -3.13 5.71 3.40
N MET A 26 -2.85 7.00 3.66
CA MET A 26 -2.81 7.57 5.00
C MET A 26 -4.14 7.38 5.74
N ILE A 27 -5.26 7.74 5.09
CA ILE A 27 -6.60 7.59 5.67
C ILE A 27 -6.94 6.11 5.88
N ALA A 28 -6.66 5.26 4.91
CA ALA A 28 -6.96 3.83 4.97
C ALA A 28 -6.17 3.12 6.09
N PHE A 29 -4.87 3.40 6.23
CA PHE A 29 -4.06 2.85 7.31
C PHE A 29 -4.37 3.46 8.67
N LEU A 30 -4.78 4.73 8.75
CA LEU A 30 -5.27 5.33 9.98
C LEU A 30 -6.50 4.58 10.50
N LEU A 31 -7.42 4.21 9.62
CA LEU A 31 -8.59 3.42 9.99
C LEU A 31 -8.23 1.98 10.36
N ALA A 32 -7.29 1.35 9.64
CA ALA A 32 -6.92 -0.04 9.81
C ALA A 32 -6.05 -0.32 11.05
N PHE A 33 -5.22 0.62 11.48
CA PHE A 33 -4.31 0.45 12.62
C PHE A 33 -4.75 1.29 13.83
N PRO A 34 -4.52 2.60 13.91
CA PRO A 34 -4.79 3.37 15.13
C PRO A 34 -6.27 3.37 15.53
N VAL A 35 -7.17 3.58 14.57
CA VAL A 35 -8.61 3.68 14.88
C VAL A 35 -9.18 2.31 15.23
N ALA A 36 -8.85 1.25 14.49
CA ALA A 36 -9.27 -0.11 14.82
C ALA A 36 -8.78 -0.54 16.21
N GLU A 37 -7.52 -0.21 16.56
CA GLU A 37 -6.95 -0.46 17.87
C GLU A 37 -7.75 0.22 18.97
N LEU A 38 -8.04 1.51 18.83
CA LEU A 38 -8.80 2.28 19.83
C LEU A 38 -10.22 1.73 20.01
N ILE A 39 -10.89 1.34 18.91
CA ILE A 39 -12.25 0.74 18.97
C ILE A 39 -12.22 -0.61 19.70
N LEU A 40 -11.26 -1.48 19.37
CA LEU A 40 -11.15 -2.79 19.99
C LEU A 40 -10.78 -2.69 21.46
N MET A 41 -9.85 -1.82 21.81
CA MET A 41 -9.48 -1.55 23.21
C MET A 41 -10.65 -0.95 24.00
N GLY A 42 -11.48 -0.09 23.40
CA GLY A 42 -12.70 0.44 24.01
C GLY A 42 -13.66 -0.69 24.39
N LYS A 43 -13.92 -1.61 23.47
CA LYS A 43 -14.77 -2.80 23.73
C LYS A 43 -14.22 -3.73 24.82
N TRP A 44 -12.90 -3.83 24.94
CA TRP A 44 -12.28 -4.64 26.00
C TRP A 44 -12.43 -4.01 27.38
N ASN A 45 -12.39 -2.68 27.46
CA ASN A 45 -12.57 -1.95 28.71
C ASN A 45 -13.99 -2.08 29.30
N GLU A 46 -14.99 -2.28 28.44
CA GLU A 46 -16.38 -2.54 28.84
C GLU A 46 -16.58 -3.95 29.45
N ARG A 47 -15.66 -4.86 29.14
CA ARG A 47 -15.68 -6.23 29.65
C ARG A 47 -14.59 -6.37 30.69
N SER A 48 -14.90 -6.74 31.91
CA SER A 48 -13.97 -6.89 33.05
C SER A 48 -12.93 -8.00 32.80
N TYR A 49 -12.00 -7.76 31.86
CA TYR A 49 -10.88 -8.67 31.60
C TYR A 49 -9.74 -8.48 32.60
N THR A 50 -9.10 -9.58 32.98
CA THR A 50 -7.85 -9.54 33.76
C THR A 50 -6.69 -9.01 32.91
N GLN A 51 -5.67 -8.44 33.56
CA GLN A 51 -4.51 -7.88 32.86
C GLN A 51 -3.79 -8.89 31.93
N SER A 52 -3.75 -10.16 32.35
CA SER A 52 -3.19 -11.24 31.52
C SER A 52 -4.02 -11.53 30.27
N GLN A 53 -5.35 -11.44 30.36
CA GLN A 53 -6.24 -11.59 29.21
C GLN A 53 -6.11 -10.42 28.25
N LEU A 54 -6.00 -9.19 28.77
CA LEU A 54 -5.79 -8.00 27.93
C LEU A 54 -4.48 -8.05 27.14
N SER A 55 -3.40 -8.49 27.79
CA SER A 55 -2.11 -8.63 27.10
C SER A 55 -2.14 -9.72 26.01
N TYR A 56 -2.86 -10.80 26.26
CA TYR A 56 -3.07 -11.84 25.25
C TYR A 56 -3.91 -11.32 24.06
N LEU A 57 -5.05 -10.65 24.33
CA LEU A 57 -5.91 -10.05 23.31
C LEU A 57 -5.14 -9.02 22.46
N TYR A 58 -4.32 -8.18 23.10
CA TYR A 58 -3.47 -7.22 22.39
C TYR A 58 -2.43 -7.92 21.51
N SER A 59 -1.83 -8.99 21.99
CA SER A 59 -0.90 -9.80 21.21
C SER A 59 -1.57 -10.50 20.02
N SER A 60 -2.83 -10.93 20.17
CA SER A 60 -3.61 -11.56 19.08
C SER A 60 -4.04 -10.53 18.02
N LEU A 61 -4.36 -9.28 18.42
CA LEU A 61 -4.64 -8.16 17.52
C LEU A 61 -3.52 -7.99 16.47
N TRP A 62 -2.26 -8.02 16.93
CA TRP A 62 -1.09 -7.91 16.06
C TRP A 62 -0.84 -9.16 15.21
N SER A 63 -1.43 -10.30 15.53
CA SER A 63 -1.20 -11.55 14.79
C SER A 63 -2.31 -11.87 13.79
N SER A 64 -3.56 -11.44 14.03
CA SER A 64 -4.72 -11.79 13.21
C SER A 64 -5.39 -10.56 12.59
N ASP A 65 -5.85 -9.62 13.44
CA ASP A 65 -6.71 -8.54 12.96
C ASP A 65 -5.92 -7.53 12.11
N PHE A 66 -4.74 -7.11 12.58
CA PHE A 66 -3.89 -6.21 11.80
C PHE A 66 -3.31 -6.88 10.55
N LEU A 67 -3.07 -8.19 10.58
CA LEU A 67 -2.66 -8.94 9.40
C LEU A 67 -3.74 -8.88 8.31
N THR A 68 -4.99 -9.17 8.65
CA THR A 68 -6.09 -9.20 7.67
C THR A 68 -6.47 -7.80 7.19
N MET A 69 -6.65 -6.85 8.11
CA MET A 69 -6.99 -5.46 7.77
C MET A 69 -5.89 -4.78 6.95
N GLY A 70 -4.64 -4.93 7.38
CA GLY A 70 -3.49 -4.37 6.68
C GLY A 70 -3.30 -4.98 5.29
N ALA A 71 -3.50 -6.30 5.12
CA ALA A 71 -3.42 -6.95 3.83
C ALA A 71 -4.51 -6.44 2.86
N ALA A 72 -5.74 -6.25 3.34
CA ALA A 72 -6.82 -5.70 2.54
C ALA A 72 -6.50 -4.28 2.05
N VAL A 73 -6.04 -3.41 2.95
CA VAL A 73 -5.62 -2.04 2.59
C VAL A 73 -4.42 -2.06 1.64
N ALA A 74 -3.44 -2.93 1.88
CA ALA A 74 -2.28 -3.10 1.00
C ALA A 74 -2.70 -3.51 -0.42
N ALA A 75 -3.63 -4.47 -0.55
CA ALA A 75 -4.13 -4.91 -1.85
C ALA A 75 -4.86 -3.80 -2.61
N VAL A 76 -5.76 -3.07 -1.94
CA VAL A 76 -6.49 -1.95 -2.55
C VAL A 76 -5.56 -0.82 -2.96
N THR A 77 -4.63 -0.42 -2.09
CA THR A 77 -3.67 0.65 -2.40
C THR A 77 -2.72 0.25 -3.52
N ALA A 78 -2.27 -1.02 -3.57
CA ALA A 78 -1.45 -1.55 -4.66
C ALA A 78 -2.16 -1.49 -6.01
N PHE A 79 -3.42 -1.93 -6.05
CA PHE A 79 -4.26 -1.87 -7.25
C PHE A 79 -4.43 -0.43 -7.75
N LEU A 80 -4.83 0.48 -6.86
CA LEU A 80 -5.02 1.89 -7.20
C LEU A 80 -3.72 2.56 -7.67
N ALA A 81 -2.59 2.24 -7.03
CA ALA A 81 -1.28 2.75 -7.40
C ALA A 81 -0.84 2.25 -8.78
N ALA A 82 -1.04 0.97 -9.08
CA ALA A 82 -0.72 0.37 -10.38
C ALA A 82 -1.58 0.97 -11.49
N VAL A 83 -2.90 1.02 -11.30
CA VAL A 83 -3.84 1.60 -12.27
C VAL A 83 -3.49 3.07 -12.52
N SER A 84 -3.34 3.88 -11.47
CA SER A 84 -3.01 5.30 -11.60
C SER A 84 -1.65 5.53 -12.29
N GLY A 85 -0.67 4.67 -12.00
CA GLY A 85 0.66 4.76 -12.57
C GLY A 85 0.74 4.41 -14.05
N PHE A 86 -0.06 3.43 -14.49
CA PHE A 86 0.03 2.86 -15.83
C PHE A 86 -1.19 3.13 -16.71
N TRP A 87 -2.17 3.92 -16.23
CA TRP A 87 -3.35 4.33 -17.00
C TRP A 87 -3.03 4.93 -18.38
N TYR A 88 -1.87 5.55 -18.53
CA TYR A 88 -1.48 6.15 -19.81
C TYR A 88 -1.32 5.13 -20.94
N LEU A 89 -1.08 3.85 -20.62
CA LEU A 89 -0.96 2.78 -21.62
C LEU A 89 -2.24 2.56 -22.44
N TYR A 90 -3.40 2.94 -21.89
CA TYR A 90 -4.68 2.88 -22.60
C TYR A 90 -4.96 4.11 -23.49
N SER A 91 -4.06 5.09 -23.55
CA SER A 91 -4.21 6.28 -24.37
C SER A 91 -3.11 6.37 -25.43
N PRO A 92 -3.39 6.11 -26.74
CA PRO A 92 -2.39 6.15 -27.79
C PRO A 92 -1.57 7.45 -27.80
N ARG A 93 -2.24 8.61 -27.68
CA ARG A 93 -1.60 9.93 -27.66
C ARG A 93 -0.58 10.08 -26.52
N LYS A 94 -0.86 9.50 -25.35
CA LYS A 94 0.05 9.54 -24.20
C LYS A 94 1.20 8.56 -24.41
N VAL A 95 0.95 7.39 -24.98
CA VAL A 95 1.97 6.40 -25.31
C VAL A 95 2.98 7.00 -26.28
N ASP A 96 2.53 7.63 -27.37
CA ASP A 96 3.41 8.29 -28.37
C ASP A 96 4.24 9.40 -27.74
N PHE A 97 3.63 10.23 -26.89
CA PHE A 97 4.36 11.25 -26.13
C PHE A 97 5.45 10.65 -25.24
N TYR A 98 5.17 9.58 -24.51
CA TYR A 98 6.17 8.93 -23.64
C TYR A 98 7.26 8.22 -24.46
N HIS A 99 6.96 7.74 -25.66
CA HIS A 99 7.92 7.10 -26.54
C HIS A 99 8.85 8.12 -27.24
N SER A 100 8.42 9.36 -27.42
CA SER A 100 9.24 10.43 -28.01
C SER A 100 10.24 11.07 -27.02
N LEU A 101 10.14 10.76 -25.71
CA LEU A 101 11.03 11.29 -24.71
C LEU A 101 12.45 10.67 -24.80
N PRO A 102 13.53 11.47 -24.70
CA PRO A 102 14.91 11.00 -24.75
C PRO A 102 15.35 10.35 -23.42
N VAL A 103 14.52 9.45 -22.87
CA VAL A 103 14.74 8.77 -21.58
C VAL A 103 14.59 7.26 -21.76
N LYS A 104 15.45 6.47 -21.13
CA LYS A 104 15.36 5.00 -21.17
C LYS A 104 14.04 4.51 -20.56
N ARG A 105 13.33 3.63 -21.26
CA ARG A 105 12.04 3.06 -20.82
C ARG A 105 12.13 2.38 -19.44
N SER A 106 13.23 1.69 -19.17
CA SER A 106 13.49 1.08 -17.87
C SER A 106 13.59 2.09 -16.73
N ALA A 107 14.16 3.26 -16.98
CA ALA A 107 14.25 4.34 -15.98
C ALA A 107 12.87 4.94 -15.67
N LEU A 108 12.01 5.10 -16.68
CA LEU A 108 10.64 5.57 -16.51
C LEU A 108 9.81 4.57 -15.71
N PHE A 109 9.92 3.29 -16.01
CA PHE A 109 9.26 2.21 -15.30
C PHE A 109 9.71 2.15 -13.84
N LEU A 110 11.02 2.07 -13.61
CA LEU A 110 11.59 2.00 -12.26
C LEU A 110 11.19 3.19 -11.39
N HIS A 111 11.20 4.40 -11.95
CA HIS A 111 10.77 5.60 -11.23
C HIS A 111 9.31 5.51 -10.76
N ARG A 112 8.40 5.00 -11.59
CA ARG A 112 6.98 4.81 -11.23
C ARG A 112 6.80 3.76 -10.15
N VAL A 113 7.52 2.64 -10.25
CA VAL A 113 7.51 1.60 -9.21
C VAL A 113 8.02 2.15 -7.89
N LEU A 114 9.16 2.85 -7.88
CA LEU A 114 9.73 3.44 -6.66
C LEU A 114 8.78 4.46 -6.02
N LEU A 115 8.15 5.33 -6.83
CA LEU A 115 7.15 6.27 -6.33
C LEU A 115 5.95 5.57 -5.72
N ALA A 116 5.43 4.53 -6.38
CA ALA A 116 4.29 3.77 -5.88
C ALA A 116 4.60 3.09 -4.55
N VAL A 117 5.80 2.49 -4.42
CA VAL A 117 6.27 1.88 -3.17
C VAL A 117 6.43 2.92 -2.06
N LEU A 118 7.01 4.10 -2.35
CA LEU A 118 7.15 5.17 -1.36
C LEU A 118 5.80 5.71 -0.91
N TYR A 119 4.84 5.89 -1.82
CA TYR A 119 3.49 6.36 -1.52
C TYR A 119 2.69 5.38 -0.66
N TYR A 120 3.05 4.11 -0.67
CA TYR A 120 2.51 3.09 0.21
C TYR A 120 3.28 3.02 1.53
N LEU A 121 4.61 2.91 1.47
CA LEU A 121 5.45 2.60 2.62
C LEU A 121 5.45 3.72 3.66
N VAL A 122 5.50 4.99 3.23
CA VAL A 122 5.55 6.13 4.16
C VAL A 122 4.28 6.22 5.01
N PRO A 123 3.05 6.22 4.45
CA PRO A 123 1.83 6.18 5.25
C PRO A 123 1.73 4.95 6.15
N TYR A 124 2.11 3.79 5.64
CA TYR A 124 2.10 2.54 6.38
C TYR A 124 2.94 2.63 7.66
N VAL A 125 4.22 2.97 7.52
CA VAL A 125 5.16 3.06 8.66
C VAL A 125 4.70 4.10 9.70
N ILE A 126 4.20 5.25 9.25
CA ILE A 126 3.69 6.28 10.16
C ILE A 126 2.51 5.76 10.98
N MET A 127 1.55 5.10 10.34
CA MET A 127 0.35 4.62 11.02
C MET A 127 0.59 3.38 11.87
N GLU A 128 1.46 2.48 11.44
CA GLU A 128 1.90 1.34 12.25
C GLU A 128 2.65 1.81 13.51
N PHE A 129 3.56 2.78 13.36
CA PHE A 129 4.26 3.37 14.49
C PHE A 129 3.30 4.07 15.46
N ALA A 130 2.30 4.80 14.95
CA ALA A 130 1.26 5.41 15.77
C ALA A 130 0.48 4.38 16.60
N ALA A 131 0.12 3.22 15.99
CA ALA A 131 -0.53 2.13 16.71
C ALA A 131 0.38 1.57 17.83
N VAL A 132 1.65 1.31 17.55
CA VAL A 132 2.61 0.88 18.59
C VAL A 132 2.69 1.88 19.73
N CYS A 133 2.68 3.19 19.44
CA CYS A 133 2.71 4.24 20.46
C CYS A 133 1.44 4.25 21.32
N ILE A 134 0.26 4.02 20.73
CA ILE A 134 -1.02 3.92 21.45
C ILE A 134 -0.97 2.73 22.43
N GLY A 135 -0.53 1.57 21.99
CA GLY A 135 -0.36 0.40 22.84
C GLY A 135 0.66 0.62 23.95
N ALA A 136 1.78 1.28 23.64
CA ALA A 136 2.80 1.63 24.63
C ALA A 136 2.26 2.56 25.72
N ALA A 137 1.48 3.58 25.35
CA ALA A 137 0.86 4.52 26.29
C ALA A 137 -0.14 3.83 27.24
N ARG A 138 -0.69 2.68 26.83
CA ARG A 138 -1.59 1.86 27.67
C ARG A 138 -0.89 0.73 28.44
N GLY A 139 0.43 0.66 28.36
CA GLY A 139 1.23 -0.34 29.10
C GLY A 139 1.31 -1.72 28.42
N TYR A 140 0.88 -1.88 27.18
CA TYR A 140 0.94 -3.15 26.44
C TYR A 140 2.21 -3.32 25.61
N TYR A 141 3.19 -2.41 25.76
CA TYR A 141 4.45 -2.51 25.04
C TYR A 141 5.25 -3.74 25.47
N SER A 142 5.69 -4.53 24.50
CA SER A 142 6.63 -5.63 24.69
C SER A 142 7.51 -5.80 23.47
N LEU A 143 8.70 -6.39 23.65
CA LEU A 143 9.60 -6.69 22.52
C LEU A 143 8.96 -7.64 21.51
N SER A 144 8.06 -8.52 21.96
CA SER A 144 7.32 -9.44 21.08
C SER A 144 6.38 -8.68 20.13
N ILE A 145 5.77 -7.59 20.56
CA ILE A 145 4.89 -6.76 19.72
C ILE A 145 5.70 -6.03 18.67
N MET A 146 6.86 -5.47 19.03
CA MET A 146 7.75 -4.84 18.07
C MET A 146 8.21 -5.82 16.98
N LYS A 147 8.54 -7.07 17.35
CA LYS A 147 8.86 -8.12 16.38
C LYS A 147 7.68 -8.43 15.46
N LYS A 148 6.45 -8.50 16.00
CA LYS A 148 5.25 -8.72 15.21
C LYS A 148 4.99 -7.57 14.24
N ALA A 149 5.12 -6.33 14.67
CA ALA A 149 4.99 -5.15 13.81
C ALA A 149 5.98 -5.24 12.63
N LEU A 150 7.25 -5.53 12.88
CA LEU A 150 8.25 -5.67 11.83
C LEU A 150 7.93 -6.81 10.85
N ILE A 151 7.42 -7.93 11.34
CA ILE A 151 6.99 -9.05 10.49
C ILE A 151 5.79 -8.63 9.63
N LEU A 152 4.81 -7.92 10.21
CA LEU A 152 3.65 -7.41 9.50
C LEU A 152 4.06 -6.43 8.39
N LEU A 153 4.98 -5.51 8.66
CA LEU A 153 5.52 -4.61 7.65
C LEU A 153 6.07 -5.37 6.44
N VAL A 154 6.86 -6.42 6.68
CA VAL A 154 7.44 -7.23 5.59
C VAL A 154 6.33 -7.98 4.83
N LEU A 155 5.41 -8.62 5.54
CA LEU A 155 4.31 -9.39 4.92
C LEU A 155 3.40 -8.49 4.09
N HIS A 156 3.00 -7.34 4.61
CA HIS A 156 2.15 -6.39 3.89
C HIS A 156 2.88 -5.76 2.69
N LEU A 157 4.18 -5.50 2.81
CA LEU A 157 4.98 -5.03 1.67
C LEU A 157 5.06 -6.08 0.57
N LEU A 158 5.26 -7.36 0.91
CA LEU A 158 5.25 -8.46 -0.06
C LEU A 158 3.88 -8.60 -0.73
N MET A 159 2.80 -8.52 0.04
CA MET A 159 1.43 -8.54 -0.49
C MET A 159 1.17 -7.35 -1.43
N TYR A 160 1.60 -6.15 -1.04
CA TYR A 160 1.53 -4.96 -1.87
C TYR A 160 2.26 -5.16 -3.21
N LEU A 161 3.51 -5.63 -3.18
CA LEU A 161 4.31 -5.85 -4.38
C LEU A 161 3.68 -6.91 -5.29
N LEU A 162 3.16 -8.00 -4.73
CA LEU A 162 2.49 -9.06 -5.47
C LEU A 162 1.28 -8.51 -6.23
N VAL A 163 0.38 -7.80 -5.55
CA VAL A 163 -0.82 -7.22 -6.17
C VAL A 163 -0.43 -6.11 -7.16
N TYR A 164 0.55 -5.29 -6.83
CA TYR A 164 1.03 -4.22 -7.70
C TYR A 164 1.57 -4.76 -9.03
N PHE A 165 2.52 -5.71 -8.98
CA PHE A 165 3.12 -6.25 -10.19
C PHE A 165 2.14 -7.11 -11.01
N SER A 166 1.25 -7.87 -10.37
CA SER A 166 0.20 -8.61 -11.09
C SER A 166 -0.74 -7.65 -11.83
N THR A 167 -1.12 -6.53 -11.20
CA THR A 167 -1.96 -5.50 -11.82
C THR A 167 -1.23 -4.81 -12.98
N VAL A 168 0.05 -4.46 -12.80
CA VAL A 168 0.88 -3.87 -13.88
C VAL A 168 1.00 -4.82 -15.07
N LEU A 169 1.22 -6.12 -14.82
CA LEU A 169 1.30 -7.14 -15.85
C LEU A 169 -0.01 -7.23 -16.64
N VAL A 170 -1.15 -7.28 -15.94
CA VAL A 170 -2.47 -7.30 -16.59
C VAL A 170 -2.67 -6.06 -17.46
N ILE A 171 -2.35 -4.86 -16.96
CA ILE A 171 -2.46 -3.60 -17.72
C ILE A 171 -1.55 -3.63 -18.95
N ALA A 172 -0.34 -4.16 -18.85
CA ALA A 172 0.61 -4.24 -19.96
C ALA A 172 0.20 -5.25 -21.03
N CYS A 173 -0.47 -6.35 -20.65
CA CYS A 173 -0.92 -7.39 -21.57
C CYS A 173 -2.27 -7.10 -22.22
N THR A 174 -3.05 -6.17 -21.68
CA THR A 174 -4.41 -5.86 -22.19
C THR A 174 -4.41 -4.52 -22.94
N GLY A 175 -4.92 -4.54 -24.16
CA GLY A 175 -5.01 -3.32 -24.99
C GLY A 175 -6.17 -2.39 -24.63
N THR A 176 -7.14 -2.84 -23.83
CA THR A 176 -8.32 -2.07 -23.42
C THR A 176 -8.56 -2.19 -21.93
N MET A 177 -9.11 -1.13 -21.34
CA MET A 177 -9.40 -1.06 -19.92
C MET A 177 -10.38 -2.17 -19.45
N LEU A 178 -11.39 -2.47 -20.27
CA LEU A 178 -12.41 -3.46 -19.94
C LEU A 178 -11.82 -4.88 -19.89
N MET A 179 -10.96 -5.23 -20.85
CA MET A 179 -10.23 -6.51 -20.85
C MET A 179 -9.25 -6.59 -19.68
N GLY A 180 -8.63 -5.46 -19.31
CA GLY A 180 -7.76 -5.39 -18.13
C GLY A 180 -8.52 -5.67 -16.83
N ALA A 181 -9.69 -5.09 -16.64
CA ALA A 181 -10.52 -5.36 -15.47
C ALA A 181 -10.98 -6.82 -15.41
N LEU A 182 -11.43 -7.40 -16.50
CA LEU A 182 -11.85 -8.81 -16.59
C LEU A 182 -10.67 -9.76 -16.32
N ALA A 183 -9.50 -9.50 -16.90
CA ALA A 183 -8.31 -10.30 -16.69
C ALA A 183 -7.83 -10.24 -15.24
N TRP A 184 -7.93 -9.07 -14.58
CA TRP A 184 -7.59 -8.92 -13.17
C TRP A 184 -8.53 -9.72 -12.26
N VAL A 185 -9.86 -9.61 -12.49
CA VAL A 185 -10.86 -10.39 -11.76
C VAL A 185 -10.61 -11.89 -12.00
N GLY A 186 -10.39 -12.32 -13.24
CA GLY A 186 -10.10 -13.70 -13.58
C GLY A 186 -8.86 -14.25 -12.88
N LEU A 187 -7.78 -13.46 -12.77
CA LEU A 187 -6.55 -13.88 -12.13
C LEU A 187 -6.74 -14.12 -10.62
N PHE A 188 -7.54 -13.29 -9.96
CA PHE A 188 -7.79 -13.43 -8.52
C PHE A 188 -8.89 -14.45 -8.18
N THR A 189 -9.89 -14.64 -9.06
CA THR A 189 -10.94 -15.64 -8.83
C THR A 189 -10.50 -17.06 -9.17
N TYR A 190 -9.58 -17.23 -10.12
CA TYR A 190 -9.07 -18.55 -10.50
C TYR A 190 -8.02 -19.10 -9.54
N SER A 191 -7.42 -18.25 -8.68
CA SER A 191 -6.41 -18.67 -7.70
C SER A 191 -7.00 -19.05 -6.34
N ILE A 192 -8.33 -19.04 -6.19
CA ILE A 192 -9.06 -19.51 -5.02
C ILE A 192 -9.61 -20.92 -5.32
#